data_c7ef45699724dbeeec6a0fc4f4970353
#
_entry.id   c7ef45699724dbeeec6a0fc4f4970353
#
_cell.length_a   1.000
_cell.length_b   1.000
_cell.length_c   1.000
_cell.angle_alpha   90.00
_cell.angle_beta   90.00
_cell.angle_gamma   90.00
#
_symmetry.space_group_name_H-M   'P 1'
#
loop_
_entity.id
_entity.type
_entity.pdbx_description
1 polymer ?
#
loop_
_entity_poly.entity_id
_entity_poly.type
_entity_poly.pdbx_seq_one_letter_code
_entity_poly.pdbx_strand_id
1 'polypeptide(L)'
;MGQRLNIEIVENGKCLANAYYHWSAYTDSSYDLARSIINAIPTINEENSVLRAIRLLEVTGARLMEDDLDYAKEIGIGTDFETANSRNDGLISITEKSINETRKWQEHALYIYLDEGRMNFQVVYNREIWNWEQDQKEYYDNPMKREDLSILDIDFTDVKFDKIDEFGEFLKEHHEDTFLTLLNQWTVTEMIY
;
A
#
# COMPACT_ATOMS: atom_id res chain seq x y z
N MET A 1 -4.72 12.45 -13.75
CA MET A 1 -5.18 11.78 -12.52
C MET A 1 -3.99 11.02 -11.95
N GLY A 2 -3.76 11.10 -10.63
CA GLY A 2 -2.69 10.36 -9.98
C GLY A 2 -3.04 8.89 -9.85
N GLN A 3 -2.04 8.04 -9.70
CA GLN A 3 -2.17 6.63 -9.33
C GLN A 3 -1.71 6.50 -7.87
N ARG A 4 -2.61 6.79 -6.92
CA ARG A 4 -2.29 6.96 -5.51
C ARG A 4 -2.29 5.63 -4.78
N LEU A 5 -1.18 5.35 -4.12
CA LEU A 5 -0.94 4.13 -3.38
C LEU A 5 -0.73 4.44 -1.90
N ASN A 6 -1.38 3.71 -1.02
CA ASN A 6 -0.98 3.59 0.37
C ASN A 6 -0.36 2.21 0.61
N ILE A 7 0.74 2.17 1.35
CA ILE A 7 1.34 0.95 1.85
C ILE A 7 1.21 0.94 3.37
N GLU A 8 0.49 -0.02 3.90
CA GLU A 8 0.27 -0.18 5.33
C GLU A 8 1.05 -1.35 5.90
N ILE A 9 1.83 -1.10 6.93
CA ILE A 9 2.45 -2.17 7.73
C ILE A 9 1.48 -2.56 8.84
N VAL A 10 1.04 -3.80 8.81
CA VAL A 10 0.02 -4.34 9.73
C VAL A 10 0.64 -5.46 10.57
N GLU A 11 0.37 -5.44 11.86
CA GLU A 11 0.75 -6.49 12.80
C GLU A 11 -0.34 -6.65 13.86
N ASN A 12 -0.77 -7.89 14.13
CA ASN A 12 -1.84 -8.21 15.06
C ASN A 12 -3.15 -7.45 14.75
N GLY A 13 -3.49 -7.32 13.48
CA GLY A 13 -4.69 -6.62 13.01
C GLY A 13 -4.67 -5.10 13.17
N LYS A 14 -3.52 -4.50 13.53
CA LYS A 14 -3.35 -3.07 13.71
C LYS A 14 -2.41 -2.48 12.67
N CYS A 15 -2.82 -1.41 12.00
CA CYS A 15 -1.91 -0.59 11.18
C CYS A 15 -0.92 0.12 12.10
N LEU A 16 0.36 -0.15 11.93
CA LEU A 16 1.44 0.44 12.71
C LEU A 16 1.98 1.73 12.07
N ALA A 17 2.06 1.73 10.75
CA ALA A 17 2.46 2.85 9.93
C ALA A 17 1.89 2.72 8.53
N ASN A 18 1.70 3.84 7.86
CA ASN A 18 1.23 3.92 6.48
C ASN A 18 2.13 4.84 5.68
N ALA A 19 2.52 4.46 4.47
CA ALA A 19 3.22 5.34 3.53
C ALA A 19 2.34 5.66 2.34
N TYR A 20 2.21 6.96 2.03
CA TYR A 20 1.43 7.45 0.91
C TYR A 20 2.32 7.86 -0.26
N TYR A 21 1.94 7.41 -1.47
CA TYR A 21 2.60 7.74 -2.73
C TYR A 21 1.59 8.26 -3.75
N HIS A 22 1.94 9.35 -4.41
CA HIS A 22 1.04 10.01 -5.34
C HIS A 22 0.96 9.34 -6.73
N TRP A 23 2.05 8.67 -7.16
CA TRP A 23 2.18 8.13 -8.51
C TRP A 23 2.64 6.68 -8.57
N SER A 24 2.57 5.93 -7.49
CA SER A 24 3.20 4.61 -7.40
C SER A 24 2.24 3.42 -7.46
N ALA A 25 0.97 3.63 -7.80
CA ALA A 25 0.00 2.53 -7.94
C ALA A 25 0.00 1.87 -9.33
N TYR A 26 1.10 1.99 -10.06
CA TYR A 26 1.36 1.18 -11.24
C TYR A 26 1.90 -0.19 -10.81
N THR A 27 1.61 -1.23 -11.59
CA THR A 27 2.00 -2.61 -11.29
C THR A 27 3.46 -2.74 -10.90
N ASP A 28 4.37 -2.30 -11.76
CA ASP A 28 5.82 -2.40 -11.53
C ASP A 28 6.27 -1.62 -10.29
N SER A 29 5.81 -0.38 -10.16
CA SER A 29 6.17 0.48 -9.02
C SER A 29 5.68 -0.10 -7.69
N SER A 30 4.44 -0.57 -7.63
CA SER A 30 3.86 -1.15 -6.43
C SER A 30 4.58 -2.44 -6.03
N TYR A 31 4.91 -3.28 -7.00
CA TYR A 31 5.67 -4.50 -6.77
C TYR A 31 7.09 -4.20 -6.25
N ASP A 32 7.80 -3.27 -6.88
CA ASP A 32 9.16 -2.91 -6.47
C ASP A 32 9.20 -2.35 -5.04
N LEU A 33 8.23 -1.53 -4.66
CA LEU A 33 8.08 -1.05 -3.29
C LEU A 33 7.80 -2.21 -2.31
N ALA A 34 6.84 -3.08 -2.64
CA ALA A 34 6.49 -4.25 -1.82
C ALA A 34 7.70 -5.18 -1.64
N ARG A 35 8.38 -5.53 -2.72
CA ARG A 35 9.56 -6.39 -2.71
C ARG A 35 10.68 -5.81 -1.86
N SER A 36 10.92 -4.51 -1.96
CA SER A 36 11.95 -3.81 -1.17
C SER A 36 11.66 -3.93 0.32
N ILE A 37 10.41 -3.73 0.73
CA ILE A 37 9.98 -3.86 2.13
C ILE A 37 10.11 -5.31 2.60
N ILE A 38 9.57 -6.27 1.85
CA ILE A 38 9.58 -7.69 2.23
C ILE A 38 11.02 -8.20 2.38
N ASN A 39 11.92 -7.83 1.48
CA ASN A 39 13.33 -8.21 1.56
C ASN A 39 14.06 -7.57 2.75
N ALA A 40 13.59 -6.45 3.26
CA ALA A 40 14.16 -5.78 4.42
C ALA A 40 13.67 -6.37 5.77
N ILE A 41 12.54 -7.08 5.79
CA ILE A 41 11.95 -7.63 7.03
C ILE A 41 12.95 -8.41 7.88
N PRO A 42 13.77 -9.34 7.32
CA PRO A 42 14.71 -10.13 8.14
C PRO A 42 15.90 -9.33 8.65
N THR A 43 16.15 -8.13 8.13
CA THR A 43 17.32 -7.31 8.49
C THR A 43 16.99 -6.18 9.45
N ILE A 44 15.72 -5.78 9.54
CA ILE A 44 15.25 -4.70 10.41
C ILE A 44 14.69 -5.31 11.70
N ASN A 45 15.51 -5.27 12.77
CA ASN A 45 15.21 -5.85 14.09
C ASN A 45 15.04 -4.74 15.13
N GLU A 46 13.96 -3.98 15.05
CA GLU A 46 13.59 -3.00 16.06
C GLU A 46 12.66 -3.66 17.09
N GLU A 47 12.90 -3.40 18.39
CA GLU A 47 12.04 -3.91 19.47
C GLU A 47 10.67 -3.23 19.49
N ASN A 48 10.62 -1.96 19.11
CA ASN A 48 9.37 -1.22 19.01
C ASN A 48 8.73 -1.46 17.63
N SER A 49 7.52 -2.01 17.60
CA SER A 49 6.82 -2.36 16.36
C SER A 49 6.57 -1.15 15.44
N VAL A 50 6.26 0.03 16.01
CA VAL A 50 6.04 1.25 15.22
C VAL A 50 7.35 1.72 14.59
N LEU A 51 8.46 1.73 15.34
CA LEU A 51 9.77 2.04 14.81
C LEU A 51 10.16 1.07 13.69
N ARG A 52 9.94 -0.23 13.92
CA ARG A 52 10.17 -1.27 12.91
C ARG A 52 9.37 -0.99 11.64
N ALA A 53 8.10 -0.63 11.76
CA ALA A 53 7.25 -0.31 10.62
C ALA A 53 7.76 0.94 9.85
N ILE A 54 8.19 2.00 10.56
CA ILE A 54 8.80 3.17 9.93
C ILE A 54 10.05 2.76 9.14
N ARG A 55 10.98 2.01 9.76
CA ARG A 55 12.23 1.58 9.10
C ARG A 55 11.98 0.72 7.87
N LEU A 56 10.94 -0.13 7.90
CA LEU A 56 10.52 -0.91 6.74
C LEU A 56 10.00 -0.01 5.60
N LEU A 57 9.28 1.05 5.92
CA LEU A 57 8.79 1.98 4.90
C LEU A 57 9.90 2.92 4.38
N GLU A 58 10.88 3.28 5.22
CA GLU A 58 12.02 4.10 4.82
C GLU A 58 12.89 3.46 3.72
N VAL A 59 12.91 2.13 3.58
CA VAL A 59 13.66 1.46 2.49
C VAL A 59 13.13 1.79 1.11
N THR A 60 11.90 2.28 1.02
CA THR A 60 11.28 2.74 -0.23
C THR A 60 11.55 4.22 -0.54
N GLY A 61 12.33 4.90 0.31
CA GLY A 61 12.57 6.34 0.22
C GLY A 61 11.49 7.20 0.89
N ALA A 62 10.50 6.59 1.53
CA ALA A 62 9.48 7.30 2.29
C ALA A 62 10.08 7.92 3.57
N ARG A 63 9.48 9.02 4.04
CA ARG A 63 9.95 9.79 5.19
C ARG A 63 8.80 10.09 6.14
N LEU A 64 9.11 10.15 7.43
CA LEU A 64 8.13 10.45 8.46
C LEU A 64 7.52 11.84 8.25
N MET A 65 6.20 11.96 8.36
CA MET A 65 5.53 13.27 8.35
C MET A 65 6.00 14.12 9.52
N GLU A 66 6.32 15.39 9.25
CA GLU A 66 6.73 16.34 10.29
C GLU A 66 5.70 16.44 11.42
N ASP A 67 4.42 16.38 11.09
CA ASP A 67 3.31 16.45 12.06
C ASP A 67 3.27 15.26 13.03
N ASP A 68 3.93 14.14 12.70
CA ASP A 68 3.94 12.93 13.51
C ASP A 68 5.20 12.82 14.43
N LEU A 69 6.15 13.75 14.33
CA LEU A 69 7.38 13.77 15.15
C LEU A 69 7.11 13.86 16.65
N ASP A 70 6.14 14.66 17.06
CA ASP A 70 5.82 14.80 18.48
C ASP A 70 5.27 13.51 19.06
N TYR A 71 4.46 12.78 18.28
CA TYR A 71 3.97 11.47 18.67
C TYR A 71 5.11 10.42 18.70
N ALA A 72 6.02 10.43 17.74
CA ALA A 72 7.19 9.56 17.74
C ALA A 72 8.03 9.75 19.02
N LYS A 73 8.20 10.99 19.45
CA LYS A 73 8.85 11.34 20.71
C LYS A 73 8.08 10.86 21.94
N GLU A 74 6.75 11.05 21.94
CA GLU A 74 5.86 10.63 23.02
C GLU A 74 5.93 9.11 23.26
N ILE A 75 5.93 8.30 22.18
CA ILE A 75 6.04 6.85 22.30
C ILE A 75 7.48 6.34 22.45
N GLY A 76 8.46 7.23 22.59
CA GLY A 76 9.83 6.90 22.94
C GLY A 76 10.70 6.33 21.82
N ILE A 77 10.30 6.49 20.55
CA ILE A 77 11.09 6.00 19.40
C ILE A 77 12.10 7.04 18.87
N GLY A 78 12.17 8.20 19.52
CA GLY A 78 13.13 9.24 19.19
C GLY A 78 12.62 10.26 18.18
N THR A 79 13.51 11.13 17.74
CA THR A 79 13.23 12.21 16.78
C THR A 79 14.26 12.24 15.65
N ASP A 80 15.11 11.24 15.57
CA ASP A 80 16.18 11.16 14.55
C ASP A 80 15.66 10.49 13.29
N PHE A 81 14.68 11.17 12.65
CA PHE A 81 14.09 10.77 11.39
C PHE A 81 14.32 11.84 10.32
N GLU A 82 14.55 11.40 9.10
CA GLU A 82 14.34 12.29 7.98
C GLU A 82 12.83 12.52 7.82
N THR A 83 12.42 13.78 7.81
CA THR A 83 11.01 14.16 7.73
C THR A 83 10.63 14.70 6.36
N ALA A 84 9.36 14.64 6.07
CA ALA A 84 8.75 15.18 4.87
C ALA A 84 7.44 15.91 5.20
N ASN A 85 7.08 16.85 4.37
CA ASN A 85 5.79 17.55 4.45
C ASN A 85 4.82 17.02 3.38
N SER A 86 3.57 17.45 3.43
CA SER A 86 2.48 17.01 2.55
C SER A 86 2.70 17.23 1.04
N ARG A 87 3.78 17.87 0.63
CA ARG A 87 4.13 18.08 -0.79
C ARG A 87 5.09 17.03 -1.33
N ASN A 88 5.65 16.21 -0.45
CA ASN A 88 6.56 15.14 -0.83
C ASN A 88 5.80 13.88 -1.21
N ASP A 89 6.39 13.07 -2.05
CA ASP A 89 5.97 11.70 -2.29
C ASP A 89 6.61 10.77 -1.25
N GLY A 90 5.92 9.69 -0.87
CA GLY A 90 6.42 8.79 0.15
C GLY A 90 6.33 9.37 1.58
N LEU A 91 5.12 9.71 2.03
CA LEU A 91 4.84 10.24 3.37
C LEU A 91 4.49 9.13 4.34
N ILE A 92 5.30 8.93 5.39
CA ILE A 92 4.99 7.97 6.45
C ILE A 92 4.14 8.65 7.52
N SER A 93 2.99 8.04 7.81
CA SER A 93 2.04 8.43 8.86
C SER A 93 2.00 7.35 9.94
N ILE A 94 1.99 7.74 11.23
CA ILE A 94 1.97 6.82 12.37
C ILE A 94 0.88 7.15 13.41
N THR A 95 0.25 8.31 13.32
CA THR A 95 -0.93 8.62 14.14
C THR A 95 -2.21 8.21 13.43
N GLU A 96 -3.25 7.87 14.19
CA GLU A 96 -4.57 7.56 13.63
C GLU A 96 -5.09 8.72 12.75
N LYS A 97 -4.85 9.95 13.17
CA LYS A 97 -5.26 11.14 12.43
C LYS A 97 -4.57 11.22 11.07
N SER A 98 -3.23 11.15 11.04
CA SER A 98 -2.45 11.27 9.81
C SER A 98 -2.68 10.09 8.86
N ILE A 99 -2.79 8.86 9.39
CA ILE A 99 -3.14 7.67 8.63
C ILE A 99 -4.51 7.84 7.95
N ASN A 100 -5.53 8.29 8.69
CA ASN A 100 -6.85 8.51 8.13
C ASN A 100 -6.87 9.63 7.11
N GLU A 101 -6.05 10.66 7.27
CA GLU A 101 -5.91 11.72 6.26
C GLU A 101 -5.30 11.21 4.94
N THR A 102 -4.24 10.44 5.02
CA THR A 102 -3.60 9.88 3.80
C THR A 102 -4.48 8.83 3.12
N ARG A 103 -5.25 8.04 3.89
CA ARG A 103 -6.23 7.09 3.36
C ARG A 103 -7.33 7.76 2.53
N LYS A 104 -7.69 8.99 2.83
CA LYS A 104 -8.69 9.74 2.03
C LYS A 104 -8.27 9.92 0.57
N TRP A 105 -6.98 9.97 0.30
CA TRP A 105 -6.43 10.20 -1.04
C TRP A 105 -6.09 8.92 -1.80
N GLN A 106 -6.21 7.76 -1.17
CA GLN A 106 -5.82 6.49 -1.78
C GLN A 106 -6.79 6.06 -2.89
N GLU A 107 -6.23 5.46 -3.92
CA GLU A 107 -6.94 4.73 -4.97
C GLU A 107 -6.63 3.24 -4.86
N HIS A 108 -5.43 2.92 -4.35
CA HIS A 108 -4.95 1.57 -4.13
C HIS A 108 -4.33 1.47 -2.73
N ALA A 109 -4.44 0.30 -2.14
CA ALA A 109 -3.82 -0.01 -0.86
C ALA A 109 -3.07 -1.34 -0.94
N LEU A 110 -1.86 -1.35 -0.41
CA LEU A 110 -1.04 -2.52 -0.22
C LEU A 110 -0.87 -2.75 1.28
N TYR A 111 -1.35 -3.89 1.77
CA TYR A 111 -1.23 -4.28 3.17
C TYR A 111 -0.12 -5.32 3.31
N ILE A 112 0.83 -5.06 4.19
CA ILE A 112 1.93 -5.98 4.53
C ILE A 112 1.70 -6.48 5.95
N TYR A 113 1.26 -7.73 6.07
CA TYR A 113 0.93 -8.39 7.34
C TYR A 113 2.17 -9.10 7.87
N LEU A 114 2.85 -8.47 8.84
CA LEU A 114 4.14 -8.97 9.36
C LEU A 114 4.00 -10.30 10.10
N ASP A 115 2.95 -10.46 10.89
CA ASP A 115 2.66 -11.65 11.69
C ASP A 115 2.12 -12.81 10.85
N GLU A 116 1.54 -12.53 9.70
CA GLU A 116 0.98 -13.53 8.79
C GLU A 116 1.93 -13.90 7.63
N GLY A 117 3.02 -13.15 7.45
CA GLY A 117 4.01 -13.41 6.41
C GLY A 117 3.47 -13.27 4.98
N ARG A 118 2.51 -12.35 4.78
CA ARG A 118 1.85 -12.11 3.50
C ARG A 118 1.64 -10.64 3.20
N MET A 119 1.46 -10.32 1.94
CA MET A 119 0.91 -9.04 1.50
C MET A 119 -0.45 -9.23 0.84
N ASN A 120 -1.28 -8.21 0.92
CA ASN A 120 -2.56 -8.13 0.23
C ASN A 120 -2.65 -6.82 -0.54
N PHE A 121 -3.09 -6.89 -1.79
CA PHE A 121 -3.24 -5.72 -2.64
C PHE A 121 -4.73 -5.46 -2.92
N GLN A 122 -5.17 -4.23 -2.70
CA GLN A 122 -6.54 -3.83 -2.92
C GLN A 122 -6.62 -2.57 -3.78
N VAL A 123 -7.65 -2.50 -4.60
CA VAL A 123 -8.08 -1.24 -5.20
C VAL A 123 -9.14 -0.62 -4.31
N VAL A 124 -8.85 0.58 -3.82
CA VAL A 124 -9.71 1.29 -2.88
C VAL A 124 -10.04 2.65 -3.47
N TYR A 125 -11.32 2.93 -3.64
CA TYR A 125 -11.77 4.27 -4.02
C TYR A 125 -12.36 4.97 -2.81
N ASN A 126 -11.76 6.08 -2.40
CA ASN A 126 -12.36 6.90 -1.37
C ASN A 126 -13.39 7.86 -1.96
N ARG A 127 -14.64 7.59 -1.68
CA ARG A 127 -15.79 8.34 -2.21
C ARG A 127 -15.93 9.75 -1.62
N GLU A 128 -15.29 10.06 -0.51
CA GLU A 128 -15.48 11.35 0.18
C GLU A 128 -14.69 12.52 -0.43
N ILE A 129 -13.60 12.23 -1.14
CA ILE A 129 -12.67 13.25 -1.64
C ILE A 129 -13.00 13.70 -3.05
N TRP A 130 -13.42 12.78 -3.86
CA TRP A 130 -13.80 13.08 -5.22
C TRP A 130 -15.26 13.49 -5.26
N ASN A 131 -15.56 14.62 -5.88
CA ASN A 131 -16.94 14.96 -6.19
C ASN A 131 -17.43 14.03 -7.31
N TRP A 132 -17.54 12.79 -6.94
CA TRP A 132 -17.75 11.63 -7.79
C TRP A 132 -19.11 11.57 -8.43
N GLU A 133 -20.06 12.43 -8.02
CA GLU A 133 -21.42 12.34 -8.57
C GLU A 133 -21.42 12.43 -10.10
N GLN A 134 -20.50 13.19 -10.66
CA GLN A 134 -20.41 13.37 -12.11
C GLN A 134 -19.53 12.29 -12.77
N ASP A 135 -18.39 12.00 -12.20
CA ASP A 135 -17.46 10.98 -12.71
C ASP A 135 -17.96 9.56 -12.44
N GLN A 136 -18.63 9.34 -11.29
CA GLN A 136 -19.29 8.08 -11.00
C GLN A 136 -20.46 7.80 -11.93
N LYS A 137 -21.23 8.80 -12.31
CA LYS A 137 -22.34 8.57 -13.22
C LYS A 137 -21.85 8.01 -14.56
N GLU A 138 -20.77 8.59 -15.10
CA GLU A 138 -20.16 8.13 -16.34
C GLU A 138 -19.53 6.74 -16.18
N TYR A 139 -18.92 6.47 -15.03
CA TYR A 139 -18.28 5.22 -14.68
C TYR A 139 -19.29 4.11 -14.36
N TYR A 140 -20.36 4.40 -13.63
CA TYR A 140 -21.42 3.44 -13.28
C TYR A 140 -22.42 3.21 -14.39
N ASP A 141 -22.58 4.13 -15.33
CA ASP A 141 -23.41 3.94 -16.51
C ASP A 141 -22.73 3.06 -17.58
N ASN A 142 -21.44 2.76 -17.43
CA ASN A 142 -20.73 1.82 -18.29
C ASN A 142 -20.72 0.42 -17.63
N PRO A 143 -21.46 -0.58 -18.18
CA PRO A 143 -21.52 -1.94 -17.61
C PRO A 143 -20.17 -2.63 -17.45
N MET A 144 -19.24 -2.41 -18.38
CA MET A 144 -17.87 -2.96 -18.32
C MET A 144 -17.11 -2.44 -17.09
N LYS A 145 -17.27 -1.15 -16.79
CA LYS A 145 -16.65 -0.55 -15.62
C LYS A 145 -17.32 -0.94 -14.30
N ARG A 146 -18.59 -1.37 -14.34
CA ARG A 146 -19.27 -1.93 -13.16
C ARG A 146 -18.77 -3.30 -12.78
N GLU A 147 -18.51 -4.13 -13.77
CA GLU A 147 -17.89 -5.44 -13.54
C GLU A 147 -16.48 -5.26 -12.97
N ASP A 148 -15.70 -4.36 -13.53
CA ASP A 148 -14.37 -3.99 -13.00
C ASP A 148 -14.47 -3.47 -11.56
N LEU A 149 -15.46 -2.64 -11.22
CA LEU A 149 -15.64 -2.12 -9.87
C LEU A 149 -16.08 -3.18 -8.87
N SER A 150 -16.93 -4.11 -9.26
CA SER A 150 -17.34 -5.21 -8.38
C SER A 150 -16.17 -6.15 -8.08
N ILE A 151 -15.23 -6.22 -8.99
CA ILE A 151 -13.95 -6.89 -8.82
C ILE A 151 -13.05 -6.09 -7.86
N LEU A 152 -13.13 -4.77 -7.81
CA LEU A 152 -12.32 -3.89 -6.96
C LEU A 152 -12.65 -3.98 -5.46
N ASP A 153 -13.81 -4.47 -5.10
CA ASP A 153 -14.22 -4.70 -3.71
C ASP A 153 -13.71 -6.05 -3.16
N ILE A 154 -13.00 -6.83 -3.98
CA ILE A 154 -12.47 -8.14 -3.59
C ILE A 154 -10.99 -7.98 -3.24
N ASP A 155 -10.56 -8.60 -2.16
CA ASP A 155 -9.14 -8.82 -1.84
C ASP A 155 -8.51 -9.64 -2.96
N PHE A 156 -7.77 -8.98 -3.85
CA PHE A 156 -7.34 -9.64 -5.07
C PHE A 156 -6.22 -10.60 -4.85
N THR A 157 -5.37 -10.35 -3.85
CA THR A 157 -4.12 -11.06 -3.89
C THR A 157 -3.52 -11.14 -2.51
N ASP A 158 -3.53 -12.35 -1.98
CA ASP A 158 -2.65 -12.72 -0.90
C ASP A 158 -1.39 -13.34 -1.51
N VAL A 159 -0.28 -12.62 -1.44
CA VAL A 159 1.04 -13.14 -1.82
C VAL A 159 1.84 -13.36 -0.56
N LYS A 160 2.26 -14.61 -0.31
CA LYS A 160 3.17 -14.92 0.78
C LYS A 160 4.55 -14.31 0.53
N PHE A 161 5.27 -13.92 1.58
CA PHE A 161 6.57 -13.29 1.44
C PHE A 161 7.59 -14.17 0.72
N ASP A 162 7.55 -15.47 0.92
CA ASP A 162 8.43 -16.45 0.25
C ASP A 162 8.08 -16.65 -1.23
N LYS A 163 6.95 -16.09 -1.70
CA LYS A 163 6.48 -16.14 -3.09
C LYS A 163 6.65 -14.82 -3.84
N ILE A 164 7.27 -13.82 -3.23
CA ILE A 164 7.38 -12.49 -3.84
C ILE A 164 8.14 -12.50 -5.17
N ASP A 165 9.18 -13.29 -5.30
CA ASP A 165 9.96 -13.38 -6.54
C ASP A 165 9.20 -14.13 -7.64
N GLU A 166 8.45 -15.21 -7.30
CA GLU A 166 7.56 -15.90 -8.24
C GLU A 166 6.47 -14.97 -8.76
N PHE A 167 5.90 -14.16 -7.87
CA PHE A 167 4.94 -13.13 -8.26
C PHE A 167 5.56 -12.10 -9.20
N GLY A 168 6.81 -11.70 -8.98
CA GLY A 168 7.53 -10.81 -9.88
C GLY A 168 7.75 -11.38 -11.28
N GLU A 169 8.06 -12.68 -11.39
CA GLU A 169 8.16 -13.34 -12.69
C GLU A 169 6.80 -13.40 -13.40
N PHE A 170 5.74 -13.71 -12.67
CA PHE A 170 4.37 -13.66 -13.20
C PHE A 170 4.02 -12.27 -13.76
N LEU A 171 4.34 -11.19 -13.03
CA LEU A 171 4.11 -9.84 -13.50
C LEU A 171 4.88 -9.50 -14.78
N LYS A 172 6.11 -9.98 -14.93
CA LYS A 172 6.92 -9.78 -16.14
C LYS A 172 6.32 -10.47 -17.38
N GLU A 173 5.73 -11.63 -17.19
CA GLU A 173 5.08 -12.38 -18.27
C GLU A 173 3.79 -11.69 -18.75
N HIS A 174 3.18 -10.84 -17.91
CA HIS A 174 1.89 -10.19 -18.16
C HIS A 174 2.00 -8.65 -18.19
N HIS A 175 3.15 -8.11 -18.55
CA HIS A 175 3.47 -6.67 -18.46
C HIS A 175 2.57 -5.74 -19.28
N GLU A 176 1.83 -6.26 -20.27
CA GLU A 176 0.89 -5.49 -21.08
C GLU A 176 -0.51 -5.40 -20.48
N ASP A 177 -0.80 -6.20 -19.45
CA ASP A 177 -2.10 -6.23 -18.80
C ASP A 177 -2.24 -5.06 -17.80
N THR A 178 -3.48 -4.74 -17.48
CA THR A 178 -3.73 -3.79 -16.41
C THR A 178 -3.42 -4.43 -15.05
N PHE A 179 -3.03 -3.61 -14.09
CA PHE A 179 -2.72 -4.06 -12.74
C PHE A 179 -3.79 -4.97 -12.12
N LEU A 180 -5.07 -4.62 -12.27
CA LEU A 180 -6.19 -5.42 -11.78
C LEU A 180 -6.27 -6.80 -12.44
N THR A 181 -6.13 -6.85 -13.75
CA THR A 181 -6.15 -8.11 -14.51
C THR A 181 -5.02 -9.03 -14.07
N LEU A 182 -3.82 -8.49 -13.85
CA LEU A 182 -2.66 -9.24 -13.38
C LEU A 182 -2.88 -9.86 -12.01
N LEU A 183 -3.38 -9.07 -11.06
CA LEU A 183 -3.65 -9.56 -9.70
C LEU A 183 -4.70 -10.67 -9.70
N ASN A 184 -5.77 -10.50 -10.45
CA ASN A 184 -6.83 -11.51 -10.55
C ASN A 184 -6.31 -12.82 -11.16
N GLN A 185 -5.46 -12.75 -12.17
CA GLN A 185 -4.83 -13.93 -12.78
C GLN A 185 -3.91 -14.65 -11.81
N TRP A 186 -3.13 -13.93 -11.02
CA TRP A 186 -2.27 -14.53 -9.99
C TRP A 186 -3.09 -15.34 -8.97
N THR A 187 -4.14 -14.73 -8.42
CA THR A 187 -5.01 -15.40 -7.45
C THR A 187 -5.64 -16.68 -8.02
N VAL A 188 -6.10 -16.64 -9.26
CA VAL A 188 -6.66 -17.82 -9.93
C VAL A 188 -5.60 -18.92 -10.11
N THR A 189 -4.37 -18.55 -10.45
CA THR A 189 -3.28 -19.50 -10.65
C THR A 189 -2.90 -20.19 -9.34
N GLU A 190 -2.85 -19.49 -8.21
CA GLU A 190 -2.56 -20.10 -6.91
C GLU A 190 -3.68 -21.00 -6.38
N MET A 191 -4.92 -20.76 -6.75
CA MET A 191 -6.05 -21.63 -6.35
C MET A 191 -6.12 -22.94 -7.14
N ILE A 192 -5.40 -23.07 -8.25
CA ILE A 192 -5.40 -24.27 -9.09
C ILE A 192 -4.30 -25.27 -8.72
N TYR A 193 -3.33 -24.88 -7.91
CA TYR A 193 -2.21 -25.70 -7.42
C TYR A 193 -2.20 -25.80 -5.88
#